data_887c59211c73f400496579e4912dd528
#
_entry.id   887c59211c73f400496579e4912dd528
#
_cell.length_a   1.000
_cell.length_b   1.000
_cell.length_c   1.000
_cell.angle_alpha   90.00
_cell.angle_beta   90.00
_cell.angle_gamma   90.00
#
_symmetry.space_group_name_H-M   'P 1'
#
loop_
_entity.id
_entity.type
_entity.pdbx_description
1 polymer ?
#
loop_
_entity_poly.entity_id
_entity_poly.type
_entity_poly.pdbx_seq_one_letter_code
_entity_poly.pdbx_strand_id
1 'polypeptide(L)'
;MKNVLIIGSGISGMSCAVNCAGKGMHVILASPFPSERAQSVMAAGGINAVLEDNEEDDTVESHIKDTLKGGAYLAGEESVRGLCEGAGKIIKYLEDIGTVFSLDDKGRPAHRAFGGQSHKRTYYCGASTGKQIVTALNMEVRRFEAAGLIERRLGMCFHSGLIKDGVCYGAILYGESTNKLEAFYADAVVMATGGQNVLFGKTTGSTQCDGYAAGKLFEQGAVLKNLEFIQYHPTTMETAQKRMLISEAVRGEGGRLFYLDEKNERVYFMENKYGPEGNLQTRDVVSREIYETGKDVYLDISFLDRKTIFARLPEVYELCLKYRNIDITREPIPVAPSVHFFMGGLAVKNDHETSIRNLYAVGECASIYHGANRLGGNSLLAAVYGGGVAADAISRREEGEKILFEDVLKKEQEKLTQAADTESTFAYAHIRDDVAKIMQENLGIVRDEKSLIDGMEQIDFYIKSAGQIKYDNSVLQYFNYSLPGILILARAVLTCARFRKESRGSHNRKEFTEIEAGFSYPTLISYDNGNYSVRLDKEGEYES
;
A
#
# COMPACT_ATOMS: atom_id res chain seq x y z
N MET A 1 20.86 -23.03 -10.43
CA MET A 1 20.59 -21.97 -9.45
C MET A 1 19.44 -21.13 -10.00
N LYS A 2 18.35 -21.01 -9.26
CA LYS A 2 17.17 -20.25 -9.72
C LYS A 2 17.48 -18.76 -9.80
N ASN A 3 16.94 -18.12 -10.84
CA ASN A 3 17.01 -16.68 -11.05
C ASN A 3 15.65 -16.06 -10.67
N VAL A 4 15.66 -15.09 -9.77
CA VAL A 4 14.46 -14.39 -9.32
C VAL A 4 14.57 -12.92 -9.69
N LEU A 5 13.58 -12.40 -10.41
CA LEU A 5 13.47 -10.97 -10.70
C LEU A 5 12.48 -10.34 -9.71
N ILE A 6 12.95 -9.38 -8.92
CA ILE A 6 12.12 -8.65 -7.95
C ILE A 6 11.99 -7.20 -8.41
N ILE A 7 10.75 -6.72 -8.53
CA ILE A 7 10.41 -5.39 -9.03
C ILE A 7 9.90 -4.53 -7.88
N GLY A 8 10.71 -3.60 -7.44
CA GLY A 8 10.49 -2.73 -6.29
C GLY A 8 11.46 -3.02 -5.14
N SER A 9 12.16 -1.99 -4.67
CA SER A 9 13.18 -2.07 -3.62
C SER A 9 12.72 -1.48 -2.26
N GLY A 10 11.40 -1.50 -2.00
CA GLY A 10 10.83 -1.23 -0.67
C GLY A 10 11.08 -2.38 0.30
N ILE A 11 10.52 -2.30 1.53
CA ILE A 11 10.68 -3.34 2.56
C ILE A 11 10.32 -4.72 2.03
N SER A 12 9.18 -4.89 1.35
CA SER A 12 8.72 -6.20 0.87
C SER A 12 9.64 -6.80 -0.20
N GLY A 13 10.11 -5.98 -1.15
CA GLY A 13 11.05 -6.44 -2.17
C GLY A 13 12.43 -6.79 -1.59
N MET A 14 12.96 -5.97 -0.69
CA MET A 14 14.24 -6.28 -0.02
C MET A 14 14.13 -7.50 0.90
N SER A 15 13.03 -7.65 1.65
CA SER A 15 12.79 -8.84 2.46
C SER A 15 12.76 -10.10 1.57
N CYS A 16 12.06 -10.06 0.44
CA CYS A 16 12.04 -11.16 -0.51
C CYS A 16 13.43 -11.45 -1.09
N ALA A 17 14.18 -10.40 -1.48
CA ALA A 17 15.52 -10.53 -2.05
C ALA A 17 16.51 -11.18 -1.09
N VAL A 18 16.54 -10.72 0.18
CA VAL A 18 17.40 -11.28 1.22
C VAL A 18 17.06 -12.75 1.51
N ASN A 19 15.76 -13.08 1.61
CA ASN A 19 15.33 -14.46 1.85
C ASN A 19 15.61 -15.38 0.66
N CYS A 20 15.42 -14.92 -0.58
CA CYS A 20 15.81 -15.68 -1.79
C CYS A 20 17.32 -15.93 -1.84
N ALA A 21 18.13 -14.90 -1.64
CA ALA A 21 19.59 -15.00 -1.63
C ALA A 21 20.10 -15.91 -0.50
N GLY A 22 19.48 -15.81 0.70
CA GLY A 22 19.77 -16.70 1.83
C GLY A 22 19.51 -18.17 1.57
N LYS A 23 18.66 -18.49 0.59
CA LYS A 23 18.37 -19.85 0.10
C LYS A 23 19.23 -20.24 -1.13
N GLY A 24 20.23 -19.43 -1.49
CA GLY A 24 21.15 -19.70 -2.59
C GLY A 24 20.58 -19.41 -3.98
N MET A 25 19.53 -18.63 -4.10
CA MET A 25 19.00 -18.16 -5.38
C MET A 25 19.74 -16.90 -5.84
N HIS A 26 19.87 -16.70 -7.15
CA HIS A 26 20.36 -15.45 -7.73
C HIS A 26 19.22 -14.48 -7.93
N VAL A 27 19.37 -13.25 -7.44
CA VAL A 27 18.31 -12.24 -7.43
C VAL A 27 18.72 -11.01 -8.23
N ILE A 28 17.86 -10.58 -9.15
CA ILE A 28 17.90 -9.25 -9.76
C ILE A 28 16.86 -8.38 -9.04
N LEU A 29 17.31 -7.37 -8.29
CA LEU A 29 16.45 -6.41 -7.59
C LEU A 29 16.38 -5.11 -8.38
N ALA A 30 15.29 -4.94 -9.15
CA ALA A 30 15.08 -3.81 -10.04
C ALA A 30 14.15 -2.77 -9.41
N SER A 31 14.49 -1.49 -9.54
CA SER A 31 13.62 -0.38 -9.11
C SER A 31 13.98 0.92 -9.81
N PRO A 32 13.01 1.86 -10.00
CA PRO A 32 13.29 3.17 -10.56
C PRO A 32 14.17 4.03 -9.65
N PHE A 33 14.08 3.85 -8.32
CA PHE A 33 14.75 4.68 -7.33
C PHE A 33 15.44 3.85 -6.25
N PRO A 34 16.43 4.44 -5.54
CA PRO A 34 17.04 3.80 -4.38
C PRO A 34 16.02 3.48 -3.28
N SER A 35 16.27 2.43 -2.49
CA SER A 35 15.39 1.95 -1.40
C SER A 35 15.06 3.04 -0.37
N GLU A 36 15.97 3.99 -0.17
CA GLU A 36 15.81 5.14 0.72
C GLU A 36 14.73 6.14 0.27
N ARG A 37 14.24 6.02 -0.98
CA ARG A 37 13.13 6.80 -1.53
C ARG A 37 11.82 6.04 -1.59
N ALA A 38 11.81 4.77 -1.18
CA ALA A 38 10.60 3.95 -1.16
C ALA A 38 9.56 4.48 -0.14
N GLN A 39 8.28 4.22 -0.41
CA GLN A 39 7.17 4.55 0.51
C GLN A 39 7.42 4.04 1.94
N SER A 40 8.05 2.89 2.07
CA SER A 40 8.36 2.24 3.35
C SER A 40 9.13 3.13 4.32
N VAL A 41 10.01 4.03 3.83
CA VAL A 41 10.80 4.97 4.65
C VAL A 41 9.90 5.95 5.41
N MET A 42 8.72 6.24 4.88
CA MET A 42 7.76 7.19 5.45
C MET A 42 6.88 6.55 6.55
N ALA A 43 6.98 5.24 6.78
CA ALA A 43 6.18 4.54 7.76
C ALA A 43 6.64 4.86 9.19
N ALA A 44 5.91 5.78 9.84
CA ALA A 44 6.23 6.28 11.17
C ALA A 44 5.66 5.44 12.32
N GLY A 45 4.67 4.59 12.01
CA GLY A 45 3.82 3.96 13.03
C GLY A 45 4.53 2.94 13.90
N GLY A 46 4.90 1.83 13.33
CA GLY A 46 5.48 0.67 14.00
C GLY A 46 5.03 -0.65 13.36
N ILE A 47 5.42 -1.74 13.98
CA ILE A 47 5.16 -3.12 13.54
C ILE A 47 4.55 -3.92 14.69
N ASN A 48 3.43 -4.60 14.43
CA ASN A 48 2.73 -5.38 15.43
C ASN A 48 3.39 -6.74 15.65
N ALA A 49 3.54 -7.11 16.91
CA ALA A 49 3.94 -8.47 17.30
C ALA A 49 3.50 -8.75 18.74
N VAL A 50 3.37 -10.04 19.08
CA VAL A 50 3.24 -10.51 20.44
C VAL A 50 4.55 -11.21 20.81
N LEU A 51 5.22 -10.69 21.82
CA LEU A 51 6.44 -11.25 22.40
C LEU A 51 6.16 -11.70 23.85
N GLU A 52 7.05 -12.49 24.41
CA GLU A 52 6.93 -13.02 25.79
C GLU A 52 6.85 -11.91 26.86
N ASP A 53 7.36 -10.71 26.54
CA ASP A 53 7.39 -9.55 27.44
C ASP A 53 6.19 -8.61 27.28
N ASN A 54 5.19 -8.94 26.47
CA ASN A 54 3.97 -8.16 26.33
C ASN A 54 3.12 -8.20 27.62
N GLU A 55 1.98 -7.46 27.62
CA GLU A 55 0.99 -7.55 28.71
C GLU A 55 0.58 -9.02 28.92
N GLU A 56 0.38 -9.45 30.17
CA GLU A 56 0.16 -10.88 30.55
C GLU A 56 -0.99 -11.56 29.79
N ASP A 57 -1.98 -10.81 29.33
CA ASP A 57 -3.14 -11.31 28.60
C ASP A 57 -3.07 -11.07 27.08
N ASP A 58 -2.00 -10.46 26.54
CA ASP A 58 -1.80 -10.36 25.11
C ASP A 58 -1.30 -11.69 24.53
N THR A 59 -1.99 -12.19 23.54
CA THR A 59 -1.71 -13.48 22.89
C THR A 59 -1.72 -13.34 21.36
N VAL A 60 -1.06 -14.27 20.68
CA VAL A 60 -1.13 -14.38 19.21
C VAL A 60 -2.58 -14.48 18.75
N GLU A 61 -3.43 -15.21 19.48
CA GLU A 61 -4.85 -15.37 19.17
C GLU A 61 -5.61 -14.03 19.30
N SER A 62 -5.25 -13.17 20.29
CA SER A 62 -5.81 -11.82 20.38
C SER A 62 -5.39 -10.94 19.20
N HIS A 63 -4.14 -11.08 18.73
CA HIS A 63 -3.66 -10.38 17.53
C HIS A 63 -4.40 -10.84 16.26
N ILE A 64 -4.65 -12.15 16.10
CA ILE A 64 -5.46 -12.70 15.00
C ILE A 64 -6.87 -12.12 15.04
N LYS A 65 -7.55 -12.16 16.20
CA LYS A 65 -8.90 -11.60 16.35
C LYS A 65 -8.97 -10.12 16.02
N ASP A 66 -8.03 -9.32 16.50
CA ASP A 66 -7.97 -7.89 16.19
C ASP A 66 -7.74 -7.64 14.69
N THR A 67 -6.89 -8.44 14.05
CA THR A 67 -6.60 -8.32 12.62
C THR A 67 -7.83 -8.69 11.78
N LEU A 68 -8.49 -9.81 12.08
CA LEU A 68 -9.72 -10.23 11.38
C LEU A 68 -10.85 -9.22 11.59
N LYS A 69 -11.08 -8.79 12.84
CA LYS A 69 -12.09 -7.77 13.18
C LYS A 69 -11.79 -6.45 12.49
N GLY A 70 -10.53 -5.99 12.55
CA GLY A 70 -10.08 -4.75 11.89
C GLY A 70 -10.28 -4.80 10.37
N GLY A 71 -10.10 -5.98 9.76
CA GLY A 71 -10.36 -6.28 8.35
C GLY A 71 -11.83 -6.57 8.01
N ALA A 72 -12.75 -6.35 8.96
CA ALA A 72 -14.19 -6.64 8.84
C ALA A 72 -14.47 -8.07 8.35
N TYR A 73 -13.64 -9.03 8.81
CA TYR A 73 -13.74 -10.47 8.55
C TYR A 73 -13.73 -10.86 7.06
N LEU A 74 -13.00 -10.08 6.24
CA LEU A 74 -12.90 -10.33 4.80
C LEU A 74 -11.51 -10.88 4.38
N ALA A 75 -10.55 -10.94 5.28
CA ALA A 75 -9.27 -11.62 5.05
C ALA A 75 -9.37 -13.10 5.40
N GLY A 76 -8.64 -13.96 4.67
CA GLY A 76 -8.55 -15.38 4.97
C GLY A 76 -7.93 -15.64 6.34
N GLU A 77 -8.56 -16.48 7.17
CA GLU A 77 -8.08 -16.74 8.53
C GLU A 77 -6.68 -17.38 8.53
N GLU A 78 -6.41 -18.30 7.61
CA GLU A 78 -5.12 -19.00 7.52
C GLU A 78 -3.96 -18.04 7.25
N SER A 79 -4.11 -17.13 6.28
CA SER A 79 -3.09 -16.12 5.97
C SER A 79 -2.88 -15.16 7.13
N VAL A 80 -3.95 -14.72 7.80
CA VAL A 80 -3.86 -13.84 8.98
C VAL A 80 -3.18 -14.57 10.14
N ARG A 81 -3.51 -15.84 10.37
CA ARG A 81 -2.88 -16.69 11.39
C ARG A 81 -1.38 -16.80 11.16
N GLY A 82 -0.96 -17.17 9.94
CA GLY A 82 0.46 -17.24 9.58
C GLY A 82 1.20 -15.92 9.80
N LEU A 83 0.58 -14.79 9.41
CA LEU A 83 1.13 -13.45 9.62
C LEU A 83 1.36 -13.16 11.11
N CYS A 84 0.38 -13.42 11.97
CA CYS A 84 0.43 -13.10 13.40
C CYS A 84 1.38 -14.05 14.16
N GLU A 85 1.39 -15.34 13.83
CA GLU A 85 2.32 -16.34 14.40
C GLU A 85 3.77 -16.07 14.01
N GLY A 86 4.00 -15.53 12.79
CA GLY A 86 5.32 -15.13 12.30
C GLY A 86 5.86 -13.85 12.93
N ALA A 87 5.00 -13.01 13.51
CA ALA A 87 5.34 -11.65 13.91
C ALA A 87 6.50 -11.55 14.91
N GLY A 88 6.49 -12.39 15.95
CA GLY A 88 7.57 -12.41 16.96
C GLY A 88 8.94 -12.75 16.37
N LYS A 89 8.99 -13.71 15.45
CA LYS A 89 10.22 -14.08 14.74
C LYS A 89 10.73 -12.94 13.86
N ILE A 90 9.82 -12.16 13.28
CA ILE A 90 10.17 -11.00 12.44
C ILE A 90 10.78 -9.89 13.29
N ILE A 91 10.23 -9.56 14.46
CA ILE A 91 10.85 -8.57 15.36
C ILE A 91 12.28 -8.98 15.70
N LYS A 92 12.48 -10.23 16.15
CA LYS A 92 13.81 -10.74 16.48
C LYS A 92 14.76 -10.70 15.27
N TYR A 93 14.31 -11.13 14.09
CA TYR A 93 15.11 -11.03 12.87
C TYR A 93 15.52 -9.59 12.55
N LEU A 94 14.59 -8.62 12.68
CA LEU A 94 14.87 -7.22 12.43
C LEU A 94 15.90 -6.65 13.43
N GLU A 95 15.87 -7.06 14.70
CA GLU A 95 16.89 -6.72 15.70
C GLU A 95 18.25 -7.32 15.32
N ASP A 96 18.28 -8.61 14.97
CA ASP A 96 19.49 -9.33 14.58
C ASP A 96 20.21 -8.68 13.38
N ILE A 97 19.48 -8.09 12.44
CA ILE A 97 20.04 -7.39 11.28
C ILE A 97 20.28 -5.88 11.53
N GLY A 98 20.05 -5.40 12.76
CA GLY A 98 20.41 -4.05 13.19
C GLY A 98 19.29 -3.01 13.22
N THR A 99 18.01 -3.41 13.23
CA THR A 99 16.91 -2.48 13.54
C THR A 99 16.94 -2.16 15.04
N VAL A 100 17.05 -0.88 15.39
CA VAL A 100 17.09 -0.42 16.78
C VAL A 100 15.70 0.06 17.19
N PHE A 101 14.96 -0.78 17.91
CA PHE A 101 13.67 -0.41 18.49
C PHE A 101 13.85 0.53 19.68
N SER A 102 12.88 1.42 19.91
CA SER A 102 12.81 2.23 21.12
C SER A 102 12.71 1.31 22.34
N LEU A 103 13.30 1.71 23.47
CA LEU A 103 13.31 0.91 24.68
C LEU A 103 12.38 1.49 25.75
N ASP A 104 11.81 0.62 26.57
CA ASP A 104 11.10 0.97 27.79
C ASP A 104 12.08 1.30 28.93
N ASP A 105 11.55 1.69 30.10
CA ASP A 105 12.34 2.00 31.29
C ASP A 105 13.14 0.81 31.84
N LYS A 106 12.83 -0.41 31.38
CA LYS A 106 13.53 -1.66 31.75
C LYS A 106 14.54 -2.10 30.70
N GLY A 107 14.73 -1.29 29.62
CA GLY A 107 15.65 -1.59 28.53
C GLY A 107 15.14 -2.67 27.55
N ARG A 108 13.84 -2.94 27.51
CA ARG A 108 13.20 -3.86 26.56
C ARG A 108 12.58 -3.09 25.40
N PRO A 109 12.34 -3.70 24.22
CA PRO A 109 11.64 -3.04 23.13
C PRO A 109 10.29 -2.47 23.57
N ALA A 110 10.12 -1.16 23.40
CA ALA A 110 8.90 -0.47 23.78
C ALA A 110 7.79 -0.71 22.77
N HIS A 111 6.56 -0.82 23.24
CA HIS A 111 5.37 -0.99 22.42
C HIS A 111 4.28 0.01 22.82
N ARG A 112 3.39 0.32 21.88
CA ARG A 112 2.32 1.33 22.06
C ARG A 112 0.99 0.85 21.49
N ALA A 113 -0.11 1.50 21.91
CA ALA A 113 -1.44 1.24 21.41
C ALA A 113 -1.67 1.91 20.05
N PHE A 114 -2.37 1.20 19.16
CA PHE A 114 -2.97 1.75 17.95
C PHE A 114 -4.47 1.47 17.93
N GLY A 115 -5.19 2.24 17.10
CA GLY A 115 -6.64 2.11 16.97
C GLY A 115 -7.07 0.72 16.49
N GLY A 116 -8.11 0.18 17.11
CA GLY A 116 -8.66 -1.14 16.81
C GLY A 116 -7.92 -2.32 17.40
N GLN A 117 -6.86 -2.09 18.19
CA GLN A 117 -6.14 -3.14 18.93
C GLN A 117 -6.69 -3.30 20.34
N SER A 118 -6.80 -4.54 20.81
CA SER A 118 -7.20 -4.85 22.19
C SER A 118 -6.06 -4.66 23.19
N HIS A 119 -4.79 -4.74 22.76
CA HIS A 119 -3.59 -4.63 23.58
C HIS A 119 -2.54 -3.75 22.90
N LYS A 120 -1.59 -3.23 23.68
CA LYS A 120 -0.41 -2.53 23.19
C LYS A 120 0.58 -3.52 22.62
N ARG A 121 0.72 -3.62 21.31
CA ARG A 121 1.64 -4.56 20.65
C ARG A 121 2.41 -3.98 19.47
N THR A 122 2.38 -2.65 19.29
CA THR A 122 3.06 -2.01 18.17
C THR A 122 4.46 -1.58 18.59
N TYR A 123 5.47 -2.34 18.19
CA TYR A 123 6.90 -2.00 18.37
C TYR A 123 7.31 -0.91 17.40
N TYR A 124 8.16 0.01 17.83
CA TYR A 124 8.48 1.21 17.06
C TYR A 124 9.91 1.71 17.29
N CYS A 125 10.40 2.53 16.34
CA CYS A 125 11.67 3.24 16.42
C CYS A 125 11.38 4.74 16.34
N GLY A 126 10.92 5.38 17.41
CA GLY A 126 10.38 6.73 17.38
C GLY A 126 9.26 6.88 16.33
N ALA A 127 9.34 7.86 15.43
CA ALA A 127 8.48 7.96 14.24
C ALA A 127 9.23 7.59 12.94
N SER A 128 10.30 6.83 13.04
CA SER A 128 11.15 6.43 11.89
C SER A 128 11.27 4.92 11.72
N THR A 129 10.29 4.14 12.19
CA THR A 129 10.32 2.68 12.16
C THR A 129 10.61 2.13 10.76
N GLY A 130 9.89 2.62 9.75
CA GLY A 130 10.11 2.20 8.37
C GLY A 130 11.51 2.52 7.87
N LYS A 131 12.07 3.69 8.22
CA LYS A 131 13.43 4.09 7.85
C LYS A 131 14.48 3.15 8.47
N GLN A 132 14.33 2.78 9.73
CA GLN A 132 15.22 1.86 10.42
C GLN A 132 15.20 0.47 9.77
N ILE A 133 14.02 -0.07 9.51
CA ILE A 133 13.85 -1.37 8.82
C ILE A 133 14.43 -1.33 7.40
N VAL A 134 14.18 -0.26 6.63
CA VAL A 134 14.77 -0.08 5.28
C VAL A 134 16.30 -0.06 5.37
N THR A 135 16.86 0.65 6.34
CA THR A 135 18.32 0.73 6.52
C THR A 135 18.92 -0.65 6.84
N ALA A 136 18.33 -1.38 7.78
CA ALA A 136 18.79 -2.72 8.17
C ALA A 136 18.71 -3.72 7.00
N LEU A 137 17.55 -3.79 6.30
CA LEU A 137 17.41 -4.65 5.13
C LEU A 137 18.33 -4.25 3.98
N ASN A 138 18.59 -2.95 3.77
CA ASN A 138 19.49 -2.48 2.73
C ASN A 138 20.95 -2.90 3.02
N MET A 139 21.36 -2.98 4.28
CA MET A 139 22.67 -3.53 4.66
C MET A 139 22.75 -5.03 4.35
N GLU A 140 21.68 -5.80 4.61
CA GLU A 140 21.62 -7.21 4.23
C GLU A 140 21.65 -7.41 2.71
N VAL A 141 20.93 -6.59 1.95
CA VAL A 141 21.01 -6.59 0.48
C VAL A 141 22.44 -6.36 0.02
N ARG A 142 23.17 -5.37 0.59
CA ARG A 142 24.56 -5.09 0.26
C ARG A 142 25.50 -6.26 0.62
N ARG A 143 25.23 -6.97 1.72
CA ARG A 143 25.99 -8.17 2.09
C ARG A 143 25.86 -9.26 1.03
N PHE A 144 24.65 -9.48 0.50
CA PHE A 144 24.41 -10.46 -0.58
C PHE A 144 24.87 -9.97 -1.95
N GLU A 145 24.89 -8.65 -2.21
CA GLU A 145 25.55 -8.09 -3.41
C GLU A 145 27.05 -8.41 -3.40
N ALA A 146 27.71 -8.19 -2.26
CA ALA A 146 29.13 -8.52 -2.11
C ALA A 146 29.42 -10.03 -2.26
N ALA A 147 28.44 -10.88 -1.94
CA ALA A 147 28.51 -12.33 -2.15
C ALA A 147 28.14 -12.77 -3.59
N GLY A 148 27.76 -11.84 -4.46
CA GLY A 148 27.36 -12.12 -5.85
C GLY A 148 26.00 -12.82 -6.01
N LEU A 149 25.13 -12.79 -4.97
CA LEU A 149 23.82 -13.42 -4.98
C LEU A 149 22.69 -12.43 -5.30
N ILE A 150 22.90 -11.13 -5.07
CA ILE A 150 21.97 -10.07 -5.45
C ILE A 150 22.65 -9.15 -6.45
N GLU A 151 21.95 -8.82 -7.53
CA GLU A 151 22.30 -7.77 -8.48
C GLU A 151 21.25 -6.67 -8.43
N ARG A 152 21.65 -5.45 -8.03
CA ARG A 152 20.74 -4.30 -7.97
C ARG A 152 20.73 -3.52 -9.27
N ARG A 153 19.54 -3.31 -9.85
CA ARG A 153 19.31 -2.56 -11.07
C ARG A 153 18.47 -1.31 -10.76
N LEU A 154 19.14 -0.17 -10.56
CA LEU A 154 18.48 1.13 -10.35
C LEU A 154 18.17 1.82 -11.68
N GLY A 155 17.14 2.70 -11.68
CA GLY A 155 16.69 3.39 -12.87
C GLY A 155 15.93 2.48 -13.83
N MET A 156 15.40 1.34 -13.34
CA MET A 156 14.64 0.36 -14.13
C MET A 156 13.19 0.36 -13.68
N CYS A 157 12.29 0.73 -14.59
CA CYS A 157 10.84 0.74 -14.38
C CYS A 157 10.21 -0.52 -14.99
N PHE A 158 9.21 -1.10 -14.33
CA PHE A 158 8.44 -2.19 -14.92
C PHE A 158 7.69 -1.72 -16.16
N HIS A 159 7.80 -2.45 -17.27
CA HIS A 159 7.08 -2.20 -18.50
C HIS A 159 5.96 -3.21 -18.73
N SER A 160 6.29 -4.50 -18.74
CA SER A 160 5.31 -5.59 -18.89
C SER A 160 5.88 -6.93 -18.43
N GLY A 161 5.01 -7.88 -18.11
CA GLY A 161 5.38 -9.28 -17.89
C GLY A 161 5.70 -9.98 -19.22
N LEU A 162 6.66 -10.89 -19.21
CA LEU A 162 6.86 -11.88 -20.28
C LEU A 162 5.95 -13.08 -19.98
N ILE A 163 4.68 -12.97 -20.38
CA ILE A 163 3.63 -13.92 -20.04
C ILE A 163 3.15 -14.64 -21.28
N LYS A 164 3.03 -15.97 -21.19
CA LYS A 164 2.48 -16.83 -22.22
C LYS A 164 1.71 -17.99 -21.59
N ASP A 165 0.51 -18.24 -22.05
CA ASP A 165 -0.35 -19.36 -21.61
C ASP A 165 -0.52 -19.40 -20.07
N GLY A 166 -0.70 -18.24 -19.43
CA GLY A 166 -0.87 -18.11 -17.98
C GLY A 166 0.40 -18.35 -17.15
N VAL A 167 1.58 -18.31 -17.78
CA VAL A 167 2.89 -18.50 -17.14
C VAL A 167 3.77 -17.28 -17.36
N CYS A 168 4.42 -16.80 -16.31
CA CYS A 168 5.41 -15.73 -16.34
C CYS A 168 6.83 -16.32 -16.49
N TYR A 169 7.59 -15.79 -17.43
CA TYR A 169 8.98 -16.20 -17.74
C TYR A 169 9.99 -15.08 -17.50
N GLY A 170 9.52 -13.93 -16.99
CA GLY A 170 10.34 -12.76 -16.77
C GLY A 170 9.55 -11.48 -16.94
N ALA A 171 10.25 -10.36 -17.12
CA ALA A 171 9.62 -9.07 -17.41
C ALA A 171 10.46 -8.24 -18.38
N ILE A 172 9.80 -7.31 -19.06
CA ILE A 172 10.44 -6.22 -19.78
C ILE A 172 10.52 -5.03 -18.83
N LEU A 173 11.69 -4.44 -18.70
CA LEU A 173 11.92 -3.23 -17.93
C LEU A 173 12.38 -2.11 -18.86
N TYR A 174 11.99 -0.88 -18.49
CA TYR A 174 12.41 0.35 -19.15
C TYR A 174 13.55 1.00 -18.37
N GLY A 175 14.69 1.20 -19.02
CA GLY A 175 15.82 1.89 -18.45
C GLY A 175 15.71 3.40 -18.65
N GLU A 176 15.52 4.16 -17.55
CA GLU A 176 15.34 5.63 -17.58
C GLU A 176 16.55 6.35 -18.19
N SER A 177 17.77 5.87 -17.90
CA SER A 177 19.00 6.50 -18.40
C SER A 177 19.31 6.15 -19.86
N THR A 178 18.79 5.02 -20.36
CA THR A 178 19.06 4.50 -21.70
C THR A 178 17.92 4.76 -22.68
N ASN A 179 16.72 5.07 -22.19
CA ASN A 179 15.46 5.12 -22.95
C ASN A 179 15.20 3.84 -23.75
N LYS A 180 15.60 2.69 -23.23
CA LYS A 180 15.47 1.38 -23.90
C LYS A 180 14.72 0.40 -23.03
N LEU A 181 14.04 -0.53 -23.72
CA LEU A 181 13.46 -1.71 -23.11
C LEU A 181 14.50 -2.83 -23.07
N GLU A 182 14.55 -3.52 -21.93
CA GLU A 182 15.41 -4.67 -21.70
C GLU A 182 14.56 -5.84 -21.18
N ALA A 183 14.76 -7.05 -21.73
CA ALA A 183 14.08 -8.26 -21.29
C ALA A 183 14.92 -8.98 -20.23
N PHE A 184 14.32 -9.26 -19.09
CA PHE A 184 14.89 -10.02 -17.99
C PHE A 184 14.14 -11.34 -17.85
N TYR A 185 14.80 -12.44 -18.13
CA TYR A 185 14.25 -13.79 -17.96
C TYR A 185 14.53 -14.29 -16.56
N ALA A 186 13.53 -14.89 -15.93
CA ALA A 186 13.62 -15.40 -14.57
C ALA A 186 12.74 -16.64 -14.36
N ASP A 187 13.12 -17.48 -13.41
CA ASP A 187 12.32 -18.62 -12.97
C ASP A 187 11.09 -18.21 -12.15
N ALA A 188 11.18 -17.01 -11.52
CA ALA A 188 10.07 -16.36 -10.85
C ALA A 188 10.22 -14.83 -10.92
N VAL A 189 9.08 -14.14 -11.02
CA VAL A 189 8.99 -12.67 -10.93
C VAL A 189 8.19 -12.30 -9.70
N VAL A 190 8.70 -11.37 -8.89
CA VAL A 190 8.04 -10.89 -7.68
C VAL A 190 7.73 -9.40 -7.82
N MET A 191 6.45 -9.06 -7.77
CA MET A 191 5.99 -7.68 -7.74
C MET A 191 6.01 -7.14 -6.30
N ALA A 192 6.74 -6.06 -6.07
CA ALA A 192 6.85 -5.36 -4.80
C ALA A 192 6.67 -3.84 -4.99
N THR A 193 5.74 -3.47 -5.87
CA THR A 193 5.59 -2.14 -6.47
C THR A 193 4.80 -1.15 -5.62
N GLY A 194 4.31 -1.58 -4.45
CA GLY A 194 3.54 -0.71 -3.54
C GLY A 194 2.12 -0.44 -4.01
N GLY A 195 1.52 0.65 -3.50
CA GLY A 195 0.11 0.99 -3.73
C GLY A 195 -0.13 1.82 -4.99
N GLN A 196 -1.28 2.53 -5.01
CA GLN A 196 -1.84 3.23 -6.18
C GLN A 196 -2.04 4.73 -5.89
N ASN A 197 -1.14 5.33 -5.12
CA ASN A 197 -1.32 6.68 -4.55
C ASN A 197 -1.53 7.77 -5.62
N VAL A 198 -0.87 7.66 -6.78
CA VAL A 198 -0.96 8.64 -7.87
C VAL A 198 -2.38 8.79 -8.41
N LEU A 199 -3.20 7.71 -8.35
CA LEU A 199 -4.62 7.77 -8.73
C LEU A 199 -5.43 8.77 -7.91
N PHE A 200 -4.95 9.19 -6.75
CA PHE A 200 -5.66 10.09 -5.82
C PHE A 200 -4.92 11.42 -5.58
N GLY A 201 -3.92 11.74 -6.38
CA GLY A 201 -3.19 13.00 -6.29
C GLY A 201 -2.48 13.21 -4.95
N LYS A 202 -2.88 14.22 -4.16
CA LYS A 202 -2.27 14.50 -2.86
C LYS A 202 -2.72 13.49 -1.80
N THR A 203 -1.87 12.53 -1.50
CA THR A 203 -2.07 11.49 -0.46
C THR A 203 -0.95 11.52 0.57
N THR A 204 -0.99 10.64 1.55
CA THR A 204 0.14 10.42 2.47
C THR A 204 1.23 9.56 1.84
N GLY A 205 0.94 8.93 0.70
CA GLY A 205 1.83 8.00 0.03
C GLY A 205 2.90 8.64 -0.85
N SER A 206 3.70 7.79 -1.47
CA SER A 206 4.72 8.19 -2.43
C SER A 206 4.11 8.49 -3.79
N THR A 207 4.57 9.55 -4.43
CA THR A 207 4.25 9.86 -5.83
C THR A 207 4.87 8.88 -6.83
N GLN A 208 5.65 7.91 -6.35
CA GLN A 208 6.24 6.82 -7.14
C GLN A 208 5.33 5.59 -7.22
N CYS A 209 4.30 5.52 -6.38
CA CYS A 209 3.32 4.43 -6.37
C CYS A 209 2.15 4.81 -7.29
N ASP A 210 2.33 4.59 -8.60
CA ASP A 210 1.38 4.99 -9.63
C ASP A 210 0.31 3.93 -9.96
N GLY A 211 0.50 2.69 -9.52
CA GLY A 211 -0.40 1.57 -9.81
C GLY A 211 -0.22 0.98 -11.22
N TYR A 212 0.65 1.54 -12.06
CA TYR A 212 0.83 1.10 -13.43
C TYR A 212 1.10 -0.40 -13.55
N ALA A 213 2.00 -0.93 -12.73
CA ALA A 213 2.37 -2.34 -12.79
C ALA A 213 1.17 -3.27 -12.55
N ALA A 214 0.31 -2.94 -11.59
CA ALA A 214 -0.94 -3.69 -11.35
C ALA A 214 -1.90 -3.57 -12.54
N GLY A 215 -2.08 -2.36 -13.09
CA GLY A 215 -2.93 -2.13 -14.27
C GLY A 215 -2.42 -2.84 -15.51
N LYS A 216 -1.08 -2.86 -15.74
CA LYS A 216 -0.47 -3.56 -16.88
C LYS A 216 -0.59 -5.08 -16.76
N LEU A 217 -0.36 -5.63 -15.58
CA LEU A 217 -0.54 -7.06 -15.34
C LEU A 217 -2.01 -7.46 -15.44
N PHE A 218 -2.93 -6.59 -15.01
CA PHE A 218 -4.38 -6.78 -15.18
C PHE A 218 -4.76 -6.84 -16.67
N GLU A 219 -4.21 -5.96 -17.51
CA GLU A 219 -4.33 -6.02 -18.97
C GLU A 219 -3.76 -7.33 -19.55
N GLN A 220 -2.74 -7.90 -18.91
CA GLN A 220 -2.09 -9.16 -19.31
C GLN A 220 -2.76 -10.41 -18.70
N GLY A 221 -3.93 -10.29 -18.06
CA GLY A 221 -4.75 -11.40 -17.56
C GLY A 221 -4.55 -11.73 -16.07
N ALA A 222 -3.80 -10.92 -15.30
CA ALA A 222 -3.77 -11.07 -13.86
C ALA A 222 -5.14 -10.72 -13.25
N VAL A 223 -5.57 -11.47 -12.23
CA VAL A 223 -6.76 -11.13 -11.44
C VAL A 223 -6.39 -10.14 -10.35
N LEU A 224 -7.23 -9.12 -10.15
CA LEU A 224 -7.11 -8.20 -9.01
C LEU A 224 -8.20 -8.51 -7.98
N LYS A 225 -7.89 -8.21 -6.69
CA LYS A 225 -8.77 -8.51 -5.55
C LYS A 225 -8.98 -7.26 -4.69
N ASN A 226 -10.22 -7.03 -4.21
CA ASN A 226 -10.57 -6.06 -3.18
C ASN A 226 -10.22 -4.59 -3.50
N LEU A 227 -10.25 -4.18 -4.77
CA LEU A 227 -9.83 -2.84 -5.22
C LEU A 227 -10.66 -1.69 -4.62
N GLU A 228 -11.89 -1.95 -4.19
CA GLU A 228 -12.77 -0.99 -3.56
C GLU A 228 -12.35 -0.58 -2.15
N PHE A 229 -11.48 -1.36 -1.49
CA PHE A 229 -11.04 -1.08 -0.13
C PHE A 229 -9.80 -0.20 -0.11
N ILE A 230 -10.03 1.08 0.12
CA ILE A 230 -9.02 2.13 0.17
C ILE A 230 -9.06 2.76 1.56
N GLN A 231 -7.98 2.59 2.33
CA GLN A 231 -7.90 3.14 3.68
C GLN A 231 -7.51 4.62 3.65
N TYR A 232 -8.32 5.42 4.30
CA TYR A 232 -7.98 6.80 4.64
C TYR A 232 -7.30 6.85 6.01
N HIS A 233 -6.22 7.61 6.13
CA HIS A 233 -5.69 7.96 7.45
C HIS A 233 -6.44 9.18 7.97
N PRO A 234 -7.04 9.11 9.18
CA PRO A 234 -7.93 10.17 9.67
C PRO A 234 -7.20 11.49 9.94
N THR A 235 -5.94 11.42 10.40
CA THR A 235 -5.18 12.58 10.83
C THR A 235 -4.02 12.87 9.88
N THR A 236 -4.27 13.72 8.89
CA THR A 236 -3.25 14.21 7.97
C THR A 236 -3.29 15.73 7.91
N MET A 237 -2.14 16.36 7.71
CA MET A 237 -1.98 17.80 7.57
C MET A 237 -1.64 18.14 6.13
N GLU A 238 -2.34 19.11 5.54
CA GLU A 238 -2.09 19.52 4.16
C GLU A 238 -0.83 20.36 4.05
N THR A 239 -0.04 20.08 3.00
CA THR A 239 1.09 20.90 2.57
C THR A 239 0.97 21.21 1.08
N ALA A 240 1.83 22.07 0.55
CA ALA A 240 1.81 22.44 -0.87
C ALA A 240 1.95 21.23 -1.81
N GLN A 241 2.75 20.22 -1.43
CA GLN A 241 3.12 19.11 -2.31
C GLN A 241 2.31 17.83 -2.04
N LYS A 242 1.99 17.53 -0.76
CA LYS A 242 1.31 16.28 -0.37
C LYS A 242 0.58 16.43 0.97
N ARG A 243 -0.11 15.39 1.39
CA ARG A 243 -0.62 15.25 2.75
C ARG A 243 0.46 14.65 3.67
N MET A 244 0.78 15.33 4.76
CA MET A 244 1.72 14.83 5.77
C MET A 244 0.96 14.02 6.81
N LEU A 245 1.47 12.84 7.10
CA LEU A 245 0.89 11.96 8.12
C LEU A 245 1.14 12.53 9.52
N ILE A 246 0.07 12.79 10.27
CA ILE A 246 0.14 12.97 11.72
C ILE A 246 -0.07 11.59 12.35
N SER A 247 0.99 11.05 12.92
CA SER A 247 1.04 9.68 13.43
C SER A 247 -0.15 9.35 14.34
N GLU A 248 -0.66 8.14 14.22
CA GLU A 248 -1.69 7.60 15.12
C GLU A 248 -1.25 7.59 16.59
N ALA A 249 0.07 7.58 16.83
CA ALA A 249 0.64 7.73 18.17
C ALA A 249 0.15 8.98 18.91
N VAL A 250 -0.18 10.09 18.20
CA VAL A 250 -0.74 11.29 18.81
C VAL A 250 -2.05 10.99 19.52
N ARG A 251 -2.94 10.20 18.88
CA ARG A 251 -4.21 9.76 19.50
C ARG A 251 -3.95 8.72 20.59
N GLY A 252 -2.97 7.83 20.39
CA GLY A 252 -2.53 6.86 21.40
C GLY A 252 -1.96 7.49 22.68
N GLU A 253 -1.35 8.66 22.58
CA GLU A 253 -0.87 9.46 23.72
C GLU A 253 -1.96 10.35 24.33
N GLY A 254 -3.21 10.19 23.91
CA GLY A 254 -4.38 10.88 24.46
C GLY A 254 -4.87 12.08 23.63
N GLY A 255 -4.35 12.28 22.41
CA GLY A 255 -4.80 13.36 21.52
C GLY A 255 -6.29 13.25 21.19
N ARG A 256 -6.98 14.40 21.25
CA ARG A 256 -8.43 14.49 21.14
C ARG A 256 -8.86 15.24 19.88
N LEU A 257 -9.81 14.65 19.14
CA LEU A 257 -10.39 15.25 17.94
C LEU A 257 -11.60 16.12 18.30
N PHE A 258 -11.65 17.34 17.77
CA PHE A 258 -12.78 18.24 17.94
C PHE A 258 -13.00 19.12 16.70
N TYR A 259 -14.19 19.67 16.58
CA TYR A 259 -14.50 20.81 15.71
C TYR A 259 -15.08 21.95 16.52
N LEU A 260 -15.18 23.15 15.92
CA LEU A 260 -15.83 24.31 16.55
C LEU A 260 -17.27 24.42 16.06
N ASP A 261 -18.20 24.56 16.98
CA ASP A 261 -19.62 24.83 16.69
C ASP A 261 -19.86 26.28 16.28
N GLU A 262 -21.12 26.65 16.06
CA GLU A 262 -21.54 28.02 15.69
C GLU A 262 -21.24 29.07 16.77
N LYS A 263 -21.05 28.65 18.02
CA LYS A 263 -20.69 29.51 19.16
C LYS A 263 -19.18 29.54 19.41
N ASN A 264 -18.40 28.89 18.51
CA ASN A 264 -16.95 28.72 18.66
C ASN A 264 -16.54 27.87 19.87
N GLU A 265 -17.43 26.95 20.31
CA GLU A 265 -17.16 26.00 21.38
C GLU A 265 -16.64 24.69 20.82
N ARG A 266 -15.74 24.00 21.56
CA ARG A 266 -15.16 22.73 21.14
C ARG A 266 -16.15 21.58 21.31
N VAL A 267 -16.43 20.85 20.22
CA VAL A 267 -17.26 19.64 20.23
C VAL A 267 -16.37 18.42 20.02
N TYR A 268 -16.19 17.61 21.05
CA TYR A 268 -15.41 16.38 21.03
C TYR A 268 -16.28 15.22 20.52
N PHE A 269 -16.52 15.20 19.20
CA PHE A 269 -17.51 14.33 18.56
C PHE A 269 -17.21 12.83 18.70
N MET A 270 -15.93 12.43 18.74
CA MET A 270 -15.56 11.04 18.91
C MET A 270 -15.92 10.50 20.30
N GLU A 271 -15.58 11.25 21.37
CA GLU A 271 -15.93 10.88 22.73
C GLU A 271 -17.44 10.93 22.97
N ASN A 272 -18.14 11.91 22.39
CA ASN A 272 -19.58 12.03 22.50
C ASN A 272 -20.32 10.82 21.92
N LYS A 273 -19.78 10.21 20.84
CA LYS A 273 -20.42 9.10 20.14
C LYS A 273 -19.94 7.72 20.62
N TYR A 274 -18.65 7.59 20.95
CA TYR A 274 -18.00 6.30 21.22
C TYR A 274 -17.42 6.18 22.64
N GLY A 275 -17.63 7.19 23.50
CA GLY A 275 -17.08 7.22 24.85
C GLY A 275 -15.59 7.61 24.91
N PRO A 276 -14.93 7.47 26.09
CA PRO A 276 -13.56 7.97 26.31
C PRO A 276 -12.52 7.43 25.33
N GLU A 277 -12.67 6.20 24.83
CA GLU A 277 -11.78 5.55 23.87
C GLU A 277 -12.15 5.88 22.40
N GLY A 278 -13.06 6.84 22.16
CA GLY A 278 -13.57 7.16 20.82
C GLY A 278 -12.46 7.52 19.84
N ASN A 279 -11.42 8.23 20.27
CA ASN A 279 -10.30 8.60 19.41
C ASN A 279 -9.42 7.41 18.98
N LEU A 280 -9.55 6.24 19.62
CA LEU A 280 -8.84 4.99 19.31
C LEU A 280 -9.69 3.99 18.49
N GLN A 281 -10.83 4.44 17.95
CA GLN A 281 -11.54 3.65 16.96
C GLN A 281 -10.68 3.36 15.71
N THR A 282 -11.09 2.38 14.90
CA THR A 282 -10.40 2.03 13.66
C THR A 282 -10.37 3.21 12.67
N ARG A 283 -9.41 3.22 11.76
CA ARG A 283 -9.16 4.35 10.84
C ARG A 283 -10.35 4.68 9.95
N ASP A 284 -11.06 3.67 9.49
CA ASP A 284 -12.28 3.82 8.68
C ASP A 284 -13.37 4.54 9.46
N VAL A 285 -13.61 4.15 10.71
CA VAL A 285 -14.58 4.81 11.60
C VAL A 285 -14.17 6.27 11.84
N VAL A 286 -12.94 6.53 12.29
CA VAL A 286 -12.50 7.90 12.59
C VAL A 286 -12.53 8.79 11.34
N SER A 287 -12.10 8.26 10.18
CA SER A 287 -12.10 9.03 8.93
C SER A 287 -13.52 9.37 8.48
N ARG A 288 -14.46 8.44 8.62
CA ARG A 288 -15.86 8.67 8.30
C ARG A 288 -16.48 9.70 9.22
N GLU A 289 -16.26 9.59 10.53
CA GLU A 289 -16.78 10.56 11.49
C GLU A 289 -16.26 11.98 11.23
N ILE A 290 -14.97 12.14 10.91
CA ILE A 290 -14.41 13.44 10.51
C ILE A 290 -15.11 13.96 9.25
N TYR A 291 -15.28 13.11 8.24
CA TYR A 291 -15.97 13.48 6.99
C TYR A 291 -17.43 13.91 7.23
N GLU A 292 -18.16 13.19 8.07
CA GLU A 292 -19.57 13.44 8.39
C GLU A 292 -19.79 14.73 9.18
N THR A 293 -18.77 15.24 9.91
CA THR A 293 -18.90 16.55 10.59
C THR A 293 -19.15 17.67 9.59
N GLY A 294 -18.64 17.58 8.35
CA GLY A 294 -18.66 18.67 7.37
C GLY A 294 -17.96 19.95 7.86
N LYS A 295 -17.12 19.86 8.89
CA LYS A 295 -16.44 20.99 9.55
C LYS A 295 -14.93 20.82 9.48
N ASP A 296 -14.20 21.91 9.75
CA ASP A 296 -12.77 21.84 10.01
C ASP A 296 -12.52 21.15 11.34
N VAL A 297 -11.74 20.07 11.31
CA VAL A 297 -11.41 19.24 12.47
C VAL A 297 -9.99 19.49 12.93
N TYR A 298 -9.80 19.48 14.22
CA TYR A 298 -8.54 19.71 14.90
C TYR A 298 -8.20 18.53 15.81
N LEU A 299 -6.91 18.21 15.91
CA LEU A 299 -6.34 17.25 16.85
C LEU A 299 -5.55 18.01 17.92
N ASP A 300 -5.98 17.94 19.17
CA ASP A 300 -5.37 18.65 20.29
C ASP A 300 -4.62 17.72 21.23
N ILE A 301 -3.37 18.07 21.55
CA ILE A 301 -2.52 17.47 22.59
C ILE A 301 -1.86 18.55 23.47
N SER A 302 -2.24 19.82 23.30
CA SER A 302 -1.61 20.95 24.00
C SER A 302 -1.82 20.93 25.51
N PHE A 303 -2.73 20.07 26.00
CA PHE A 303 -2.96 19.82 27.42
C PHE A 303 -1.95 18.86 28.06
N LEU A 304 -1.16 18.13 27.26
CA LEU A 304 -0.08 17.30 27.75
C LEU A 304 1.11 18.18 28.16
N ASP A 305 1.88 17.72 29.14
CA ASP A 305 3.11 18.42 29.51
C ASP A 305 4.17 18.38 28.38
N ARG A 306 4.96 19.45 28.28
CA ARG A 306 5.96 19.58 27.20
C ARG A 306 7.00 18.46 27.21
N LYS A 307 7.35 17.91 28.39
CA LYS A 307 8.34 16.82 28.46
C LYS A 307 7.80 15.57 27.81
N THR A 308 6.54 15.24 28.05
CA THR A 308 5.83 14.12 27.42
C THR A 308 5.78 14.29 25.90
N ILE A 309 5.39 15.47 25.39
CA ILE A 309 5.36 15.74 23.94
C ILE A 309 6.74 15.57 23.31
N PHE A 310 7.79 16.18 23.90
CA PHE A 310 9.15 16.07 23.36
C PHE A 310 9.78 14.68 23.50
N ALA A 311 9.39 13.91 24.52
CA ALA A 311 9.89 12.54 24.70
C ALA A 311 9.21 11.51 23.78
N ARG A 312 7.88 11.66 23.55
CA ARG A 312 7.08 10.63 22.87
C ARG A 312 6.68 10.98 21.44
N LEU A 313 6.64 12.29 21.11
CA LEU A 313 6.17 12.80 19.82
C LEU A 313 7.10 13.86 19.20
N PRO A 314 8.44 13.78 19.37
CA PRO A 314 9.37 14.82 18.91
C PRO A 314 9.24 15.09 17.42
N GLU A 315 9.08 14.05 16.61
CA GLU A 315 9.02 14.18 15.15
C GLU A 315 7.69 14.82 14.70
N VAL A 316 6.59 14.59 15.42
CA VAL A 316 5.31 15.27 15.14
C VAL A 316 5.43 16.76 15.44
N TYR A 317 6.10 17.11 16.54
CA TYR A 317 6.40 18.50 16.88
C TYR A 317 7.21 19.17 15.77
N GLU A 318 8.32 18.57 15.37
CA GLU A 318 9.18 19.09 14.31
C GLU A 318 8.46 19.22 12.97
N LEU A 319 7.64 18.23 12.61
CA LEU A 319 6.86 18.21 11.38
C LEU A 319 5.85 19.37 11.35
N CYS A 320 5.07 19.55 12.41
CA CYS A 320 4.07 20.61 12.51
C CYS A 320 4.72 22.00 12.49
N LEU A 321 5.80 22.16 13.25
CA LEU A 321 6.54 23.42 13.31
C LEU A 321 7.17 23.75 11.94
N LYS A 322 7.83 22.80 11.31
CA LYS A 322 8.55 22.99 10.03
C LYS A 322 7.63 23.31 8.86
N TYR A 323 6.51 22.59 8.73
CA TYR A 323 5.65 22.67 7.53
C TYR A 323 4.47 23.62 7.64
N ARG A 324 4.03 23.92 8.86
CA ARG A 324 2.86 24.79 9.08
C ARG A 324 3.08 25.86 10.17
N ASN A 325 4.27 25.91 10.77
CA ASN A 325 4.61 26.82 11.89
C ASN A 325 3.65 26.67 13.09
N ILE A 326 3.23 25.41 13.39
CA ILE A 326 2.32 25.07 14.49
C ILE A 326 3.13 24.54 15.66
N ASP A 327 3.03 25.20 16.82
CA ASP A 327 3.57 24.71 18.11
C ASP A 327 2.50 23.85 18.81
N ILE A 328 2.57 22.54 18.61
CA ILE A 328 1.59 21.58 19.15
C ILE A 328 1.55 21.52 20.69
N THR A 329 2.50 22.16 21.37
CA THR A 329 2.47 22.33 22.84
C THR A 329 1.55 23.46 23.29
N ARG A 330 0.97 24.23 22.35
CA ARG A 330 0.18 25.45 22.62
C ARG A 330 -1.11 25.50 21.81
N GLU A 331 -1.12 24.90 20.64
CA GLU A 331 -2.23 24.99 19.69
C GLU A 331 -2.53 23.65 19.02
N PRO A 332 -3.80 23.39 18.64
CA PRO A 332 -4.20 22.15 18.02
C PRO A 332 -3.75 22.08 16.55
N ILE A 333 -3.62 20.86 16.03
CA ILE A 333 -3.23 20.57 14.66
C ILE A 333 -4.50 20.49 13.80
N PRO A 334 -4.64 21.30 12.72
CA PRO A 334 -5.72 21.10 11.76
C PRO A 334 -5.49 19.81 10.99
N VAL A 335 -6.48 18.92 10.99
CA VAL A 335 -6.38 17.59 10.39
C VAL A 335 -7.56 17.28 9.47
N ALA A 336 -7.29 16.49 8.43
CA ALA A 336 -8.33 15.94 7.57
C ALA A 336 -7.92 14.52 7.12
N PRO A 337 -8.90 13.65 6.79
CA PRO A 337 -8.61 12.34 6.23
C PRO A 337 -7.95 12.44 4.86
N SER A 338 -7.07 11.48 4.56
CA SER A 338 -6.47 11.34 3.21
C SER A 338 -6.18 9.89 2.90
N VAL A 339 -6.22 9.54 1.62
CA VAL A 339 -5.81 8.21 1.13
C VAL A 339 -4.42 7.86 1.66
N HIS A 340 -4.29 6.63 2.18
CA HIS A 340 -3.11 6.22 2.91
C HIS A 340 -2.61 4.81 2.55
N PHE A 341 -3.51 3.83 2.39
CA PHE A 341 -3.15 2.45 2.11
C PHE A 341 -4.22 1.75 1.27
N PHE A 342 -3.77 0.83 0.40
CA PHE A 342 -4.63 0.04 -0.47
C PHE A 342 -4.63 -1.41 0.01
N MET A 343 -5.81 -1.92 0.42
CA MET A 343 -5.98 -3.33 0.77
C MET A 343 -6.13 -4.19 -0.47
N GLY A 344 -6.62 -3.61 -1.55
CA GLY A 344 -6.74 -4.23 -2.85
C GLY A 344 -5.44 -4.17 -3.67
N GLY A 345 -5.29 -5.12 -4.58
CA GLY A 345 -4.14 -5.26 -5.48
C GLY A 345 -4.20 -6.57 -6.25
N LEU A 346 -3.05 -7.10 -6.63
CA LEU A 346 -2.94 -8.42 -7.26
C LEU A 346 -3.52 -9.50 -6.33
N ALA A 347 -4.42 -10.32 -6.84
CA ALA A 347 -4.94 -11.47 -6.12
C ALA A 347 -3.82 -12.50 -5.96
N VAL A 348 -3.54 -12.90 -4.73
CA VAL A 348 -2.51 -13.90 -4.42
C VAL A 348 -3.06 -14.98 -3.52
N LYS A 349 -2.50 -16.17 -3.62
CA LYS A 349 -2.71 -17.31 -2.72
C LYS A 349 -1.91 -17.12 -1.43
N ASN A 350 -2.05 -18.06 -0.49
CA ASN A 350 -1.30 -18.05 0.77
C ASN A 350 0.23 -18.09 0.59
N ASP A 351 0.71 -18.62 -0.53
CA ASP A 351 2.13 -18.65 -0.92
C ASP A 351 2.59 -17.42 -1.71
N HIS A 352 1.73 -16.42 -1.85
CA HIS A 352 1.93 -15.19 -2.62
C HIS A 352 2.00 -15.35 -4.15
N GLU A 353 1.73 -16.53 -4.71
CA GLU A 353 1.58 -16.67 -6.15
C GLU A 353 0.27 -16.05 -6.64
N THR A 354 0.32 -15.34 -7.76
CA THR A 354 -0.84 -14.73 -8.40
C THR A 354 -1.66 -15.74 -9.22
N SER A 355 -2.68 -15.27 -9.95
CA SER A 355 -3.39 -16.04 -10.98
C SER A 355 -2.48 -16.48 -12.14
N ILE A 356 -1.32 -15.86 -12.30
CA ILE A 356 -0.32 -16.18 -13.32
C ILE A 356 0.80 -16.97 -12.66
N ARG A 357 1.05 -18.19 -13.13
CA ARG A 357 2.09 -19.07 -12.59
C ARG A 357 3.47 -18.40 -12.68
N ASN A 358 4.32 -18.57 -11.67
CA ASN A 358 5.66 -17.98 -11.52
C ASN A 358 5.66 -16.44 -11.36
N LEU A 359 4.49 -15.82 -11.22
CA LEU A 359 4.34 -14.41 -10.87
C LEU A 359 3.83 -14.30 -9.43
N TYR A 360 4.58 -13.65 -8.57
CA TYR A 360 4.29 -13.43 -7.16
C TYR A 360 4.04 -11.95 -6.89
N ALA A 361 3.31 -11.64 -5.82
CA ALA A 361 3.19 -10.27 -5.35
C ALA A 361 3.32 -10.19 -3.83
N VAL A 362 4.05 -9.17 -3.33
CA VAL A 362 4.34 -8.98 -1.91
C VAL A 362 4.18 -7.53 -1.48
N GLY A 363 3.81 -7.32 -0.21
CA GLY A 363 3.55 -5.98 0.34
C GLY A 363 2.25 -5.38 -0.18
N GLU A 364 2.19 -4.05 -0.31
CA GLU A 364 0.95 -3.32 -0.58
C GLU A 364 0.35 -3.58 -1.98
N CYS A 365 1.12 -4.06 -2.95
CA CYS A 365 0.57 -4.43 -4.27
C CYS A 365 -0.16 -5.78 -4.26
N ALA A 366 -0.06 -6.56 -3.18
CA ALA A 366 -0.74 -7.84 -3.00
C ALA A 366 -1.96 -7.70 -2.08
N SER A 367 -3.09 -8.30 -2.46
CA SER A 367 -4.30 -8.30 -1.63
C SER A 367 -4.45 -9.64 -0.91
N ILE A 368 -4.13 -9.68 0.41
CA ILE A 368 -4.19 -10.92 1.19
C ILE A 368 -4.58 -10.70 2.67
N TYR A 369 -3.80 -10.00 3.50
CA TYR A 369 -3.90 -10.02 4.97
C TYR A 369 -4.90 -9.06 5.60
N HIS A 370 -5.41 -8.08 4.84
CA HIS A 370 -6.00 -6.88 5.43
C HIS A 370 -7.51 -6.79 5.29
N GLY A 371 -8.13 -7.66 4.50
CA GLY A 371 -9.59 -7.64 4.29
C GLY A 371 -10.10 -6.29 3.81
N ALA A 372 -11.16 -5.79 4.44
CA ALA A 372 -11.82 -4.54 4.07
C ALA A 372 -11.20 -3.29 4.71
N ASN A 373 -10.31 -3.45 5.70
CA ASN A 373 -9.62 -2.35 6.36
C ASN A 373 -8.41 -2.86 7.14
N ARG A 374 -7.27 -2.19 7.04
CA ARG A 374 -6.01 -2.63 7.63
C ARG A 374 -5.86 -2.16 9.08
N LEU A 375 -5.56 -3.09 9.99
CA LEU A 375 -5.17 -2.76 11.36
C LEU A 375 -3.84 -1.99 11.37
N GLY A 376 -3.76 -0.90 12.14
CA GLY A 376 -2.53 -0.13 12.31
C GLY A 376 -1.38 -1.03 12.77
N GLY A 377 -0.15 -0.81 12.24
CA GLY A 377 1.02 -1.64 12.56
C GLY A 377 1.19 -2.91 11.71
N ASN A 378 0.13 -3.45 11.09
CA ASN A 378 0.23 -4.67 10.28
C ASN A 378 0.84 -4.49 8.89
N SER A 379 0.97 -3.26 8.35
CA SER A 379 1.53 -3.06 7.01
C SER A 379 3.02 -3.40 6.92
N LEU A 380 3.81 -2.96 7.92
CA LEU A 380 5.24 -3.29 7.97
C LEU A 380 5.44 -4.78 8.23
N LEU A 381 4.63 -5.37 9.12
CA LEU A 381 4.63 -6.80 9.37
C LEU A 381 4.36 -7.60 8.09
N ALA A 382 3.28 -7.29 7.38
CA ALA A 382 2.89 -7.94 6.13
C ALA A 382 3.96 -7.77 5.03
N ALA A 383 4.63 -6.60 4.97
CA ALA A 383 5.68 -6.35 3.99
C ALA A 383 6.92 -7.24 4.22
N VAL A 384 7.33 -7.44 5.48
CA VAL A 384 8.46 -8.32 5.81
C VAL A 384 8.07 -9.79 5.68
N TYR A 385 6.92 -10.17 6.25
CA TYR A 385 6.43 -11.55 6.28
C TYR A 385 6.19 -12.10 4.87
N GLY A 386 5.44 -11.36 4.04
CA GLY A 386 5.10 -11.79 2.69
C GLY A 386 6.33 -11.99 1.80
N GLY A 387 7.38 -11.18 1.99
CA GLY A 387 8.66 -11.38 1.30
C GLY A 387 9.32 -12.72 1.64
N GLY A 388 9.26 -13.14 2.90
CA GLY A 388 9.76 -14.45 3.35
C GLY A 388 8.93 -15.60 2.79
N VAL A 389 7.59 -15.51 2.85
CA VAL A 389 6.67 -16.53 2.34
C VAL A 389 6.85 -16.75 0.83
N ALA A 390 6.91 -15.68 0.04
CA ALA A 390 7.15 -15.78 -1.39
C ALA A 390 8.50 -16.45 -1.70
N ALA A 391 9.57 -16.08 -0.97
CA ALA A 391 10.89 -16.71 -1.14
C ALA A 391 10.88 -18.21 -0.80
N ASP A 392 10.12 -18.61 0.22
CA ASP A 392 9.93 -20.03 0.58
C ASP A 392 9.19 -20.78 -0.52
N ALA A 393 8.12 -20.21 -1.07
CA ALA A 393 7.35 -20.79 -2.17
C ALA A 393 8.22 -20.97 -3.43
N ILE A 394 8.93 -19.92 -3.83
CA ILE A 394 9.83 -19.93 -4.99
C ILE A 394 10.92 -20.99 -4.82
N SER A 395 11.49 -21.14 -3.62
CA SER A 395 12.56 -22.10 -3.37
C SER A 395 12.14 -23.56 -3.62
N ARG A 396 10.88 -23.91 -3.35
CA ARG A 396 10.31 -25.27 -3.48
C ARG A 396 9.90 -25.63 -4.91
N ARG A 397 9.75 -24.62 -5.81
CA ARG A 397 9.34 -24.89 -7.20
C ARG A 397 10.44 -25.55 -8.00
N GLU A 398 10.04 -26.35 -8.99
CA GLU A 398 10.95 -26.87 -10.00
C GLU A 398 11.31 -25.79 -11.02
N GLU A 399 12.50 -25.87 -11.61
CA GLU A 399 12.91 -24.99 -12.71
C GLU A 399 12.03 -25.28 -13.94
N GLY A 400 11.45 -24.21 -14.53
CA GLY A 400 10.58 -24.32 -15.69
C GLY A 400 11.33 -24.27 -17.03
N GLU A 401 10.62 -24.51 -18.12
CA GLU A 401 11.14 -24.32 -19.49
C GLU A 401 11.50 -22.83 -19.71
N LYS A 402 12.60 -22.61 -20.45
CA LYS A 402 13.01 -21.27 -20.88
C LYS A 402 12.41 -20.96 -22.23
N ILE A 403 11.54 -19.98 -22.32
CA ILE A 403 10.95 -19.50 -23.58
C ILE A 403 11.56 -18.13 -23.89
N LEU A 404 12.00 -17.93 -25.15
CA LEU A 404 12.51 -16.66 -25.64
C LEU A 404 11.37 -15.82 -26.24
N PHE A 405 11.37 -14.54 -25.95
CA PHE A 405 10.36 -13.56 -26.36
C PHE A 405 10.94 -12.46 -27.27
N GLU A 406 11.84 -12.81 -28.21
CA GLU A 406 12.55 -11.82 -29.06
C GLU A 406 11.59 -10.91 -29.82
N ASP A 407 10.53 -11.45 -30.41
CA ASP A 407 9.55 -10.67 -31.18
C ASP A 407 8.73 -9.72 -30.30
N VAL A 408 8.48 -10.08 -29.02
CA VAL A 408 7.69 -9.24 -28.09
C VAL A 408 8.48 -7.99 -27.72
N LEU A 409 9.76 -8.11 -27.38
CA LEU A 409 10.62 -6.97 -27.04
C LEU A 409 10.71 -5.98 -28.22
N LYS A 410 10.90 -6.48 -29.45
CA LYS A 410 10.95 -5.64 -30.65
C LYS A 410 9.64 -4.88 -30.88
N LYS A 411 8.50 -5.57 -30.77
CA LYS A 411 7.18 -4.96 -30.94
C LYS A 411 6.90 -3.89 -29.88
N GLU A 412 7.26 -4.14 -28.62
CA GLU A 412 7.09 -3.15 -27.56
C GLU A 412 8.01 -1.94 -27.76
N GLN A 413 9.24 -2.13 -28.23
CA GLN A 413 10.16 -1.01 -28.56
C GLN A 413 9.64 -0.18 -29.75
N GLU A 414 9.06 -0.80 -30.77
CA GLU A 414 8.42 -0.12 -31.89
C GLU A 414 7.23 0.72 -31.44
N LYS A 415 6.36 0.20 -30.54
CA LYS A 415 5.24 0.95 -29.95
C LYS A 415 5.71 2.19 -29.18
N LEU A 416 6.77 2.08 -28.37
CA LEU A 416 7.37 3.20 -27.65
C LEU A 416 7.85 4.29 -28.61
N THR A 417 8.50 3.89 -29.72
CA THR A 417 9.01 4.82 -30.72
C THR A 417 7.86 5.52 -31.47
N GLN A 418 6.83 4.77 -31.86
CA GLN A 418 5.65 5.33 -32.54
C GLN A 418 4.87 6.29 -31.65
N ALA A 419 4.75 5.99 -30.35
CA ALA A 419 4.08 6.83 -29.38
C ALA A 419 4.77 8.19 -29.21
N ALA A 420 6.09 8.27 -29.39
CA ALA A 420 6.86 9.52 -29.29
C ALA A 420 6.59 10.49 -30.45
N ASP A 421 6.10 10.00 -31.60
CA ASP A 421 5.87 10.80 -32.83
C ASP A 421 4.42 11.32 -32.97
N THR A 422 3.53 11.06 -31.99
CA THR A 422 2.11 11.39 -32.12
C THR A 422 1.86 12.87 -31.81
N GLU A 423 1.29 13.64 -32.75
CA GLU A 423 0.72 14.95 -32.49
C GLU A 423 -0.62 14.80 -31.73
N SER A 424 -0.70 15.35 -30.52
CA SER A 424 -1.87 15.23 -29.66
C SER A 424 -2.30 16.56 -29.04
N THR A 425 -3.59 16.66 -28.70
CA THR A 425 -4.20 17.78 -27.99
C THR A 425 -4.18 17.66 -26.48
N PHE A 426 -3.91 16.47 -25.93
CA PHE A 426 -3.94 16.18 -24.50
C PHE A 426 -2.53 16.03 -23.92
N ALA A 427 -2.14 16.89 -22.96
CA ALA A 427 -0.90 16.73 -22.22
C ALA A 427 -1.05 15.69 -21.09
N TYR A 428 -0.10 14.77 -20.95
CA TYR A 428 -0.07 13.73 -19.92
C TYR A 428 -0.29 14.27 -18.50
N ALA A 429 0.40 15.36 -18.14
CA ALA A 429 0.30 15.92 -16.80
C ALA A 429 -1.14 16.37 -16.45
N HIS A 430 -1.86 16.97 -17.39
CA HIS A 430 -3.24 17.38 -17.19
C HIS A 430 -4.16 16.18 -17.00
N ILE A 431 -3.99 15.12 -17.80
CA ILE A 431 -4.81 13.90 -17.65
C ILE A 431 -4.58 13.25 -16.28
N ARG A 432 -3.34 13.21 -15.80
CA ARG A 432 -3.02 12.66 -14.48
C ARG A 432 -3.71 13.45 -13.36
N ASP A 433 -3.71 14.78 -13.47
CA ASP A 433 -4.37 15.65 -12.50
C ASP A 433 -5.90 15.50 -12.56
N ASP A 434 -6.46 15.37 -13.76
CA ASP A 434 -7.89 15.11 -13.96
C ASP A 434 -8.30 13.74 -13.40
N VAL A 435 -7.53 12.68 -13.67
CA VAL A 435 -7.76 11.34 -13.09
C VAL A 435 -7.75 11.40 -11.57
N ALA A 436 -6.77 12.10 -10.99
CA ALA A 436 -6.70 12.25 -9.54
C ALA A 436 -7.93 12.98 -8.97
N LYS A 437 -8.40 14.01 -9.64
CA LYS A 437 -9.62 14.72 -9.27
C LYS A 437 -10.85 13.83 -9.39
N ILE A 438 -11.02 13.12 -10.51
CA ILE A 438 -12.12 12.17 -10.74
C ILE A 438 -12.16 11.13 -9.62
N MET A 439 -11.02 10.53 -9.29
CA MET A 439 -10.95 9.49 -8.26
C MET A 439 -11.25 10.05 -6.86
N GLN A 440 -10.78 11.26 -6.53
CA GLN A 440 -11.09 11.91 -5.25
C GLN A 440 -12.57 12.27 -5.12
N GLU A 441 -13.17 12.83 -6.15
CA GLU A 441 -14.56 13.30 -6.13
C GLU A 441 -15.56 12.15 -6.20
N ASN A 442 -15.26 11.09 -6.97
CA ASN A 442 -16.21 10.01 -7.24
C ASN A 442 -15.96 8.74 -6.40
N LEU A 443 -14.78 8.61 -5.77
CA LEU A 443 -14.40 7.47 -4.94
C LEU A 443 -13.87 7.91 -3.58
N GLY A 444 -14.53 8.86 -2.96
CA GLY A 444 -14.19 9.39 -1.63
C GLY A 444 -14.49 8.41 -0.49
N ILE A 445 -14.53 8.94 0.75
CA ILE A 445 -14.83 8.17 1.96
C ILE A 445 -16.24 7.61 1.92
N VAL A 446 -17.24 8.41 1.50
CA VAL A 446 -18.62 7.98 1.28
C VAL A 446 -18.93 8.09 -0.21
N ARG A 447 -19.46 7.05 -0.78
CA ARG A 447 -19.65 6.85 -2.23
C ARG A 447 -21.13 6.68 -2.53
N ASP A 448 -21.60 7.21 -3.65
CA ASP A 448 -22.95 6.99 -4.15
C ASP A 448 -22.95 6.46 -5.59
N GLU A 449 -24.06 5.84 -6.02
CA GLU A 449 -24.18 5.19 -7.33
C GLU A 449 -23.93 6.19 -8.47
N LYS A 450 -24.46 7.41 -8.35
CA LYS A 450 -24.32 8.44 -9.38
C LYS A 450 -22.87 8.85 -9.58
N SER A 451 -22.18 9.20 -8.47
CA SER A 451 -20.76 9.60 -8.52
C SER A 451 -19.89 8.50 -9.10
N LEU A 452 -20.14 7.23 -8.72
CA LEU A 452 -19.39 6.10 -9.28
C LEU A 452 -19.62 5.94 -10.79
N ILE A 453 -20.83 6.11 -11.29
CA ILE A 453 -21.13 6.08 -12.74
C ILE A 453 -20.46 7.25 -13.45
N ASP A 454 -20.60 8.46 -12.93
CA ASP A 454 -20.00 9.68 -13.51
C ASP A 454 -18.46 9.53 -13.59
N GLY A 455 -17.83 8.99 -12.53
CA GLY A 455 -16.39 8.72 -12.54
C GLY A 455 -15.98 7.68 -13.57
N MET A 456 -16.77 6.59 -13.70
CA MET A 456 -16.54 5.56 -14.71
C MET A 456 -16.61 6.12 -16.14
N GLU A 457 -17.61 6.94 -16.46
CA GLU A 457 -17.78 7.55 -17.77
C GLU A 457 -16.63 8.52 -18.11
N GLN A 458 -16.17 9.31 -17.14
CA GLN A 458 -15.03 10.21 -17.31
C GLN A 458 -13.72 9.44 -17.56
N ILE A 459 -13.46 8.35 -16.82
CA ILE A 459 -12.29 7.50 -17.07
C ILE A 459 -12.40 6.80 -18.43
N ASP A 460 -13.58 6.31 -18.84
CA ASP A 460 -13.80 5.69 -20.14
C ASP A 460 -13.54 6.67 -21.30
N PHE A 461 -13.82 7.97 -21.11
CA PHE A 461 -13.45 9.01 -22.07
C PHE A 461 -11.93 9.08 -22.25
N TYR A 462 -11.15 9.11 -21.17
CA TYR A 462 -9.69 9.12 -21.25
C TYR A 462 -9.10 7.82 -21.81
N ILE A 463 -9.67 6.66 -21.50
CA ILE A 463 -9.24 5.38 -22.09
C ILE A 463 -9.39 5.41 -23.62
N LYS A 464 -10.52 5.91 -24.14
CA LYS A 464 -10.76 6.04 -25.58
C LYS A 464 -9.82 7.06 -26.25
N SER A 465 -9.44 8.08 -25.50
CA SER A 465 -8.55 9.15 -25.98
C SER A 465 -7.06 8.82 -25.80
N ALA A 466 -6.71 7.72 -25.14
CA ALA A 466 -5.32 7.38 -24.78
C ALA A 466 -4.37 7.30 -25.99
N GLY A 467 -4.87 6.87 -27.17
CA GLY A 467 -4.10 6.86 -28.43
C GLY A 467 -3.81 8.23 -29.03
N GLN A 468 -4.40 9.30 -28.48
CA GLN A 468 -4.26 10.70 -28.95
C GLN A 468 -3.47 11.57 -27.97
N ILE A 469 -2.84 10.97 -26.96
CA ILE A 469 -2.13 11.72 -25.91
C ILE A 469 -0.78 12.17 -26.42
N LYS A 470 -0.50 13.47 -26.29
CA LYS A 470 0.80 14.04 -26.62
C LYS A 470 1.82 13.69 -25.55
N TYR A 471 2.88 13.06 -25.96
CA TYR A 471 4.02 12.83 -25.11
C TYR A 471 4.85 14.12 -25.03
N ASP A 472 4.88 14.72 -23.85
CA ASP A 472 5.74 15.87 -23.60
C ASP A 472 7.19 15.35 -23.45
N ASN A 473 8.10 15.81 -24.33
CA ASN A 473 9.51 15.43 -24.29
C ASN A 473 10.23 15.86 -22.99
N SER A 474 9.61 16.76 -22.20
CA SER A 474 10.11 17.19 -20.88
C SER A 474 9.79 16.19 -19.78
N VAL A 475 8.85 15.27 -19.99
CA VAL A 475 8.47 14.21 -19.06
C VAL A 475 9.08 12.89 -19.56
N LEU A 476 9.67 12.11 -18.67
CA LEU A 476 10.22 10.80 -19.00
C LEU A 476 9.19 9.97 -19.78
N GLN A 477 9.58 9.40 -20.92
CA GLN A 477 8.69 8.63 -21.83
C GLN A 477 7.92 7.53 -21.08
N TYR A 478 8.52 6.99 -20.02
CA TYR A 478 7.90 6.00 -19.15
C TYR A 478 6.56 6.48 -18.57
N PHE A 479 6.49 7.69 -18.05
CA PHE A 479 5.24 8.22 -17.47
C PHE A 479 4.13 8.35 -18.52
N ASN A 480 4.47 8.75 -19.73
CA ASN A 480 3.51 8.81 -20.84
C ASN A 480 2.99 7.41 -21.20
N TYR A 481 3.90 6.44 -21.27
CA TYR A 481 3.58 5.07 -21.61
C TYR A 481 2.73 4.37 -20.51
N SER A 482 2.90 4.75 -19.26
CA SER A 482 2.20 4.13 -18.14
C SER A 482 0.71 4.51 -18.04
N LEU A 483 0.31 5.61 -18.66
CA LEU A 483 -1.05 6.16 -18.51
C LEU A 483 -2.18 5.19 -18.89
N PRO A 484 -2.13 4.42 -20.00
CA PRO A 484 -3.20 3.47 -20.32
C PRO A 484 -3.44 2.43 -19.21
N GLY A 485 -2.38 1.85 -18.64
CA GLY A 485 -2.50 0.91 -17.53
C GLY A 485 -3.06 1.55 -16.26
N ILE A 486 -2.69 2.79 -15.97
CA ILE A 486 -3.23 3.58 -14.85
C ILE A 486 -4.73 3.84 -15.04
N LEU A 487 -5.18 4.19 -16.24
CA LEU A 487 -6.59 4.41 -16.56
C LEU A 487 -7.41 3.12 -16.44
N ILE A 488 -6.89 2.01 -16.95
CA ILE A 488 -7.53 0.68 -16.83
C ILE A 488 -7.69 0.30 -15.36
N LEU A 489 -6.67 0.55 -14.53
CA LEU A 489 -6.74 0.31 -13.09
C LEU A 489 -7.77 1.22 -12.41
N ALA A 490 -7.78 2.52 -12.69
CA ALA A 490 -8.75 3.47 -12.15
C ALA A 490 -10.19 3.02 -12.45
N ARG A 491 -10.43 2.59 -13.69
CA ARG A 491 -11.73 2.06 -14.13
C ARG A 491 -12.11 0.79 -13.37
N ALA A 492 -11.15 -0.12 -13.13
CA ALA A 492 -11.34 -1.35 -12.35
C ALA A 492 -11.72 -1.04 -10.89
N VAL A 493 -11.05 -0.07 -10.24
CA VAL A 493 -11.34 0.35 -8.86
C VAL A 493 -12.78 0.87 -8.73
N LEU A 494 -13.20 1.77 -9.65
CA LEU A 494 -14.58 2.29 -9.69
C LEU A 494 -15.60 1.16 -9.92
N THR A 495 -15.28 0.20 -10.78
CA THR A 495 -16.14 -0.95 -11.09
C THR A 495 -16.35 -1.84 -9.86
N CYS A 496 -15.28 -2.16 -9.10
CA CYS A 496 -15.39 -2.93 -7.86
C CYS A 496 -16.20 -2.17 -6.81
N ALA A 497 -15.96 -0.85 -6.65
CA ALA A 497 -16.69 -0.03 -5.70
C ALA A 497 -18.18 0.05 -6.02
N ARG A 498 -18.56 0.12 -7.30
CA ARG A 498 -19.96 0.09 -7.74
C ARG A 498 -20.60 -1.29 -7.55
N PHE A 499 -19.85 -2.36 -7.78
CA PHE A 499 -20.33 -3.74 -7.66
C PHE A 499 -20.71 -4.09 -6.22
N ARG A 500 -19.90 -3.69 -5.21
CA ARG A 500 -20.15 -4.00 -3.81
C ARG A 500 -21.24 -3.09 -3.23
N LYS A 501 -22.42 -3.66 -3.03
CA LYS A 501 -23.63 -2.96 -2.55
C LYS A 501 -23.83 -3.17 -1.04
N GLU A 502 -22.83 -2.76 -0.27
CA GLU A 502 -22.84 -2.76 1.21
C GLU A 502 -21.90 -1.67 1.71
N SER A 503 -21.90 -1.39 3.01
CA SER A 503 -20.84 -0.65 3.70
C SER A 503 -20.07 -1.58 4.62
N ARG A 504 -18.75 -1.74 4.37
CA ARG A 504 -17.87 -2.63 5.11
C ARG A 504 -16.45 -2.06 5.18
N GLY A 505 -15.88 -1.92 6.39
CA GLY A 505 -14.53 -1.38 6.58
C GLY A 505 -14.36 -0.01 5.93
N SER A 506 -13.39 0.13 5.04
CA SER A 506 -13.10 1.37 4.33
C SER A 506 -14.00 1.65 3.11
N HIS A 507 -14.94 0.76 2.79
CA HIS A 507 -15.91 0.94 1.71
C HIS A 507 -17.27 1.36 2.29
N ASN A 508 -17.69 2.61 2.07
CA ASN A 508 -18.95 3.15 2.56
C ASN A 508 -19.83 3.60 1.39
N ARG A 509 -21.04 3.06 1.31
CA ARG A 509 -22.05 3.36 0.29
C ARG A 509 -23.20 4.13 0.93
N LYS A 510 -23.56 5.27 0.34
CA LYS A 510 -24.66 6.11 0.82
C LYS A 510 -26.01 5.40 0.78
N GLU A 511 -26.23 4.59 -0.26
CA GLU A 511 -27.48 3.84 -0.49
C GLU A 511 -27.52 2.48 0.24
N PHE A 512 -26.36 1.97 0.69
CA PHE A 512 -26.19 0.64 1.29
C PHE A 512 -25.37 0.74 2.57
N THR A 513 -25.98 1.20 3.65
CA THR A 513 -25.27 1.53 4.92
C THR A 513 -24.88 0.31 5.75
N GLU A 514 -25.54 -0.82 5.54
CA GLU A 514 -25.36 -2.03 6.33
C GLU A 514 -24.38 -3.01 5.67
N ILE A 515 -23.84 -3.91 6.49
CA ILE A 515 -23.09 -5.08 6.03
C ILE A 515 -24.06 -6.13 5.53
N GLU A 516 -23.85 -6.61 4.31
CA GLU A 516 -24.70 -7.61 3.68
C GLU A 516 -24.02 -8.99 3.67
N ALA A 517 -24.72 -10.02 4.15
CA ALA A 517 -24.21 -11.39 4.19
C ALA A 517 -23.81 -11.93 2.80
N GLY A 518 -24.50 -11.48 1.75
CA GLY A 518 -24.19 -11.83 0.37
C GLY A 518 -22.82 -11.35 -0.11
N PHE A 519 -22.22 -10.36 0.56
CA PHE A 519 -20.92 -9.79 0.26
C PHE A 519 -19.83 -10.18 1.27
N SER A 520 -20.00 -11.25 2.04
CA SER A 520 -18.99 -11.76 2.99
C SER A 520 -17.79 -12.45 2.32
N TYR A 521 -17.53 -12.16 1.07
CA TYR A 521 -16.46 -12.71 0.25
C TYR A 521 -15.64 -11.60 -0.40
N PRO A 522 -14.34 -11.81 -0.68
CA PRO A 522 -13.52 -10.89 -1.44
C PRO A 522 -14.11 -10.62 -2.83
N THR A 523 -13.91 -9.41 -3.33
CA THR A 523 -14.22 -9.05 -4.72
C THR A 523 -13.04 -9.42 -5.60
N LEU A 524 -13.29 -10.15 -6.69
CA LEU A 524 -12.32 -10.43 -7.74
C LEU A 524 -12.74 -9.71 -9.02
N ILE A 525 -11.75 -9.18 -9.74
CA ILE A 525 -11.97 -8.56 -11.04
C ILE A 525 -10.95 -9.08 -12.05
N SER A 526 -11.44 -9.41 -13.26
CA SER A 526 -10.63 -9.79 -14.42
C SER A 526 -10.92 -8.86 -15.60
N TYR A 527 -9.98 -8.79 -16.52
CA TYR A 527 -10.04 -7.93 -17.70
C TYR A 527 -9.77 -8.73 -18.97
N ASP A 528 -10.59 -8.54 -19.99
CA ASP A 528 -10.38 -9.11 -21.31
C ASP A 528 -10.81 -8.10 -22.37
N ASN A 529 -9.84 -7.55 -23.11
CA ASN A 529 -10.07 -6.70 -24.29
C ASN A 529 -11.11 -5.58 -24.08
N GLY A 530 -11.01 -4.85 -22.98
CA GLY A 530 -11.95 -3.75 -22.62
C GLY A 530 -13.12 -4.18 -21.74
N ASN A 531 -13.32 -5.47 -21.51
CA ASN A 531 -14.38 -5.99 -20.66
C ASN A 531 -13.89 -6.23 -19.23
N TYR A 532 -14.59 -5.64 -18.26
CA TYR A 532 -14.34 -5.79 -16.83
C TYR A 532 -15.36 -6.78 -16.24
N SER A 533 -14.91 -7.92 -15.76
CA SER A 533 -15.76 -8.95 -15.14
C SER A 533 -15.51 -9.01 -13.65
N VAL A 534 -16.52 -8.67 -12.84
CA VAL A 534 -16.44 -8.65 -11.37
C VAL A 534 -17.27 -9.78 -10.79
N ARG A 535 -16.72 -10.47 -9.78
CA ARG A 535 -17.40 -11.54 -9.03
C ARG A 535 -16.92 -11.56 -7.58
N LEU A 536 -17.62 -12.30 -6.74
CA LEU A 536 -17.18 -12.62 -5.38
C LEU A 536 -16.42 -13.94 -5.39
N ASP A 537 -15.36 -14.04 -4.59
CA ASP A 537 -14.56 -15.25 -4.39
C ASP A 537 -15.27 -16.22 -3.41
N LYS A 538 -16.38 -16.80 -3.85
CA LYS A 538 -17.17 -17.74 -3.02
C LYS A 538 -16.52 -19.12 -2.89
N GLU A 539 -15.60 -19.46 -3.76
CA GLU A 539 -14.93 -20.75 -3.84
C GLU A 539 -13.57 -20.74 -3.11
N GLY A 540 -13.11 -19.55 -2.65
CA GLY A 540 -11.84 -19.41 -1.94
C GLY A 540 -10.62 -19.68 -2.83
N GLU A 541 -10.68 -19.27 -4.11
CA GLU A 541 -9.60 -19.49 -5.10
C GLU A 541 -8.24 -18.94 -4.63
N TYR A 542 -8.27 -17.93 -3.75
CA TYR A 542 -7.09 -17.26 -3.23
C TYR A 542 -6.95 -17.39 -1.71
N GLU A 543 -7.60 -18.39 -1.10
CA GLU A 543 -7.48 -18.68 0.34
C GLU A 543 -6.70 -19.98 0.61
N SER A 544 -6.28 -20.69 -0.45
CA SER A 544 -5.56 -21.97 -0.38
C SER A 544 -4.07 -21.84 -0.67
#